data_451a492809b12b386af5d5079a244ea6
#
_entry.id   451a492809b12b386af5d5079a244ea6
#
_cell.length_a   1.000
_cell.length_b   1.000
_cell.length_c   1.000
_cell.angle_alpha   90.00
_cell.angle_beta   90.00
_cell.angle_gamma   90.00
#
_symmetry.space_group_name_H-M   'P 1'
#
loop_
_entity.id
_entity.type
_entity.pdbx_description
1 polymer ?
#
loop_
_entity_poly.entity_id
_entity_poly.type
_entity_poly.pdbx_seq_one_letter_code
_entity_poly.pdbx_strand_id
1 'polypeptide(L)'
;MLATIASSALLLAMHAGAAEKPRADRPRNIIVVVFDDLGFSDLGCFGSEIHTPTVDAVAAGGLRYNRFDNKAICSASRAALLTGRNNQTVKMGYLPSEAKAPNPNDTRPAKGELPLNAQMLPEVLHDAGYATFAIGKWHLTPAYEGGPGGAVTAQTPKTSWPLQRGFDHFYGFLGGWTDQYKPDLVEDNAPIPTPDRPGYHLTEDLIDRAIATMKTSRETAPGKPVFLYLSLGVAHTPFQAPARYVERYAGVYTKGWDQIRAERHERAKAMGVIPRDTVLPPRAELDAAWSSLDAQHQRVFAQFMAAYAGFIEHGDEQLGRLVDYLKSSGQYDDTLLTIISDNGAAGEGGAVGGFEHGYGTKTSITEMDARLSELGGPTLQPLYQRPWAMASNAPMRRYKLWPFAGGTRSPMIVSWPRVIRDRGAMRPQNVDIIDLAPTLADVAGARFDASFRGAAQLPVAGESVRATFTSASARTRPVQFFELSGNRAIRSGRWKAIGMHRFGAPFSDDQWMLFDTAADYSESRDLAQSNPRKLKELQALWESEAGKYGALPLDGTDPQVRRWNSFDND
;
A
#
# COMPACT_ATOMS: atom_id res chain seq x y z
N MET A 1 -62.59 -51.53 -28.43
CA MET A 1 -61.17 -51.08 -28.48
C MET A 1 -61.10 -49.74 -27.80
N LEU A 2 -60.74 -49.73 -26.51
CA LEU A 2 -60.57 -48.53 -25.71
C LEU A 2 -59.07 -48.14 -25.74
N ALA A 3 -58.78 -46.93 -26.16
CA ALA A 3 -57.44 -46.35 -26.10
C ALA A 3 -57.30 -45.49 -24.84
N THR A 4 -56.41 -45.90 -23.96
CA THR A 4 -56.08 -45.21 -22.71
C THR A 4 -55.03 -44.13 -23.00
N ILE A 5 -55.36 -42.87 -22.72
CA ILE A 5 -54.42 -41.71 -22.81
C ILE A 5 -53.79 -41.57 -21.42
N ALA A 6 -52.48 -41.79 -21.32
CA ALA A 6 -51.70 -41.53 -20.13
C ALA A 6 -51.21 -40.09 -20.10
N SER A 7 -51.67 -39.27 -19.18
CA SER A 7 -51.19 -37.91 -18.91
C SER A 7 -49.96 -37.98 -18.06
N SER A 8 -48.82 -37.62 -18.61
CA SER A 8 -47.56 -37.40 -17.86
C SER A 8 -47.55 -36.01 -17.27
N ALA A 9 -47.77 -35.88 -15.97
CA ALA A 9 -47.58 -34.64 -15.23
C ALA A 9 -46.09 -34.44 -14.95
N LEU A 10 -45.47 -33.42 -15.55
CA LEU A 10 -44.11 -32.99 -15.32
C LEU A 10 -44.05 -32.14 -14.04
N LEU A 11 -43.56 -32.72 -12.92
CA LEU A 11 -43.26 -31.97 -11.70
C LEU A 11 -42.01 -31.13 -11.93
N LEU A 12 -42.17 -29.83 -12.12
CA LEU A 12 -41.06 -28.86 -11.96
C LEU A 12 -40.80 -28.74 -10.45
N ALA A 13 -39.73 -29.39 -9.97
CA ALA A 13 -39.17 -29.13 -8.65
C ALA A 13 -38.46 -27.75 -8.68
N MET A 14 -39.14 -26.72 -8.19
CA MET A 14 -38.51 -25.46 -7.83
C MET A 14 -37.54 -25.73 -6.67
N HIS A 15 -36.24 -25.78 -6.96
CA HIS A 15 -35.22 -25.68 -5.94
C HIS A 15 -35.26 -24.25 -5.40
N ALA A 16 -36.06 -24.04 -4.35
CA ALA A 16 -35.87 -22.88 -3.47
C ALA A 16 -34.52 -23.07 -2.79
N GLY A 17 -33.50 -22.37 -3.31
CA GLY A 17 -32.20 -22.32 -2.66
C GLY A 17 -32.41 -21.82 -1.23
N ALA A 18 -32.27 -22.74 -0.26
CA ALA A 18 -32.21 -22.35 1.14
C ALA A 18 -31.07 -21.35 1.28
N ALA A 19 -31.40 -20.11 1.61
CA ALA A 19 -30.40 -19.10 1.94
C ALA A 19 -29.52 -19.68 3.05
N GLU A 20 -28.27 -19.98 2.72
CA GLU A 20 -27.30 -20.52 3.67
C GLU A 20 -27.22 -19.54 4.85
N LYS A 21 -27.56 -19.97 6.05
CA LYS A 21 -27.47 -19.13 7.25
C LYS A 21 -26.07 -18.54 7.29
N PRO A 22 -25.92 -17.22 7.50
CA PRO A 22 -24.61 -16.60 7.58
C PRO A 22 -23.77 -17.38 8.60
N ARG A 23 -22.66 -17.95 8.18
CA ARG A 23 -21.73 -18.56 9.12
C ARG A 23 -21.25 -17.46 10.06
N ALA A 24 -21.37 -17.68 11.36
CA ALA A 24 -21.04 -16.71 12.41
C ALA A 24 -19.57 -16.19 12.35
N ASP A 25 -18.73 -16.86 11.56
CA ASP A 25 -17.31 -16.62 11.36
C ASP A 25 -16.94 -15.94 10.01
N ARG A 26 -17.95 -15.53 9.21
CA ARG A 26 -17.73 -14.77 7.96
C ARG A 26 -18.16 -13.31 8.14
N PRO A 27 -17.35 -12.32 7.76
CA PRO A 27 -17.75 -10.91 7.81
C PRO A 27 -18.78 -10.61 6.71
N ARG A 28 -19.72 -9.74 7.02
CA ARG A 28 -20.63 -9.17 6.02
C ARG A 28 -19.90 -8.24 5.05
N ASN A 29 -18.98 -7.45 5.58
CA ASN A 29 -18.15 -6.57 4.76
C ASN A 29 -16.67 -6.87 5.00
N ILE A 30 -15.92 -6.87 3.93
CA ILE A 30 -14.45 -6.85 3.93
C ILE A 30 -14.04 -5.52 3.31
N ILE A 31 -13.42 -4.66 4.09
CA ILE A 31 -12.95 -3.35 3.63
C ILE A 31 -11.44 -3.29 3.80
N VAL A 32 -10.73 -3.01 2.72
CA VAL A 32 -9.30 -2.76 2.71
C VAL A 32 -9.07 -1.29 2.37
N VAL A 33 -8.59 -0.53 3.34
CA VAL A 33 -8.19 0.87 3.16
C VAL A 33 -6.68 0.88 2.94
N VAL A 34 -6.25 1.41 1.81
CA VAL A 34 -4.84 1.56 1.47
C VAL A 34 -4.50 3.04 1.41
N PHE A 35 -3.64 3.49 2.33
CA PHE A 35 -2.95 4.76 2.22
C PHE A 35 -1.77 4.62 1.27
N ASP A 36 -1.41 5.70 0.60
CA ASP A 36 -0.34 5.77 -0.40
C ASP A 36 0.84 6.56 0.17
N ASP A 37 2.02 5.94 0.23
CA ASP A 37 3.24 6.56 0.75
C ASP A 37 3.18 7.01 2.25
N LEU A 38 2.30 6.43 3.06
CA LEU A 38 2.21 6.75 4.48
C LEU A 38 3.31 6.03 5.26
N GLY A 39 4.13 6.79 5.99
CA GLY A 39 5.23 6.25 6.78
C GLY A 39 4.78 5.46 8.01
N PHE A 40 5.67 4.59 8.51
CA PHE A 40 5.40 3.73 9.67
C PHE A 40 4.93 4.51 10.91
N SER A 41 5.50 5.69 11.13
CA SER A 41 5.21 6.52 12.31
C SER A 41 4.36 7.76 12.02
N ASP A 42 3.57 7.77 10.94
CA ASP A 42 2.73 8.93 10.59
C ASP A 42 1.33 8.90 11.23
N LEU A 43 0.95 7.80 11.87
CA LEU A 43 -0.33 7.68 12.58
C LEU A 43 -0.14 7.87 14.10
N GLY A 44 -1.10 8.52 14.78
CA GLY A 44 -1.07 8.73 16.23
C GLY A 44 -0.88 7.43 16.99
N CYS A 45 -1.60 6.37 16.63
CA CYS A 45 -1.48 5.03 17.24
C CYS A 45 -0.12 4.32 16.96
N PHE A 46 0.74 4.89 16.12
CA PHE A 46 2.12 4.47 15.88
C PHE A 46 3.17 5.47 16.38
N GLY A 47 2.75 6.55 17.06
CA GLY A 47 3.64 7.50 17.75
C GLY A 47 3.79 8.86 17.06
N SER A 48 2.96 9.17 16.06
CA SER A 48 2.94 10.49 15.41
C SER A 48 2.39 11.59 16.32
N GLU A 49 2.77 12.83 16.00
CA GLU A 49 2.09 14.05 16.45
C GLU A 49 0.94 14.46 15.51
N ILE A 50 0.83 13.82 14.36
CA ILE A 50 -0.26 14.07 13.41
C ILE A 50 -1.57 13.56 14.01
N HIS A 51 -2.60 14.37 13.91
CA HIS A 51 -3.91 14.08 14.48
C HIS A 51 -4.69 13.11 13.59
N THR A 52 -4.82 11.85 14.03
CA THR A 52 -5.48 10.76 13.28
C THR A 52 -6.51 10.02 14.14
N PRO A 53 -7.52 10.73 14.70
CA PRO A 53 -8.44 10.18 15.71
C PRO A 53 -9.28 9.01 15.19
N THR A 54 -9.62 8.99 13.89
CA THR A 54 -10.39 7.90 13.30
C THR A 54 -9.58 6.61 13.28
N VAL A 55 -8.37 6.65 12.71
CA VAL A 55 -7.50 5.48 12.62
C VAL A 55 -7.08 5.02 14.02
N ASP A 56 -6.81 5.96 14.94
CA ASP A 56 -6.46 5.67 16.32
C ASP A 56 -7.62 4.96 17.06
N ALA A 57 -8.86 5.36 16.83
CA ALA A 57 -10.03 4.71 17.40
C ALA A 57 -10.25 3.30 16.82
N VAL A 58 -10.05 3.12 15.52
CA VAL A 58 -10.10 1.80 14.87
C VAL A 58 -9.01 0.89 15.43
N ALA A 59 -7.79 1.41 15.62
CA ALA A 59 -6.67 0.68 16.22
C ALA A 59 -6.94 0.29 17.67
N ALA A 60 -7.52 1.19 18.45
CA ALA A 60 -7.92 0.91 19.85
C ALA A 60 -9.02 -0.17 19.95
N GLY A 61 -9.89 -0.25 18.97
CA GLY A 61 -10.93 -1.28 18.86
C GLY A 61 -10.48 -2.58 18.17
N GLY A 62 -9.28 -2.61 17.60
CA GLY A 62 -8.74 -3.69 16.78
C GLY A 62 -7.35 -4.14 17.21
N LEU A 63 -6.56 -4.55 16.23
CA LEU A 63 -5.17 -5.00 16.38
C LEU A 63 -4.23 -4.11 15.56
N ARG A 64 -3.04 -3.84 16.09
CA ARG A 64 -1.95 -3.19 15.37
C ARG A 64 -0.84 -4.19 15.09
N TYR A 65 -0.29 -4.17 13.89
CA TYR A 65 0.85 -5.01 13.51
C TYR A 65 2.07 -4.12 13.30
N ASN A 66 3.14 -4.39 14.03
CA ASN A 66 4.37 -3.62 13.94
C ASN A 66 5.45 -4.26 13.05
N ARG A 67 5.15 -5.38 12.42
CA ARG A 67 6.04 -6.10 11.48
C ARG A 67 5.28 -6.51 10.22
N PHE A 68 4.53 -5.58 9.65
CA PHE A 68 3.89 -5.73 8.36
C PHE A 68 4.84 -5.17 7.29
N ASP A 69 5.27 -6.03 6.37
CA ASP A 69 6.20 -5.66 5.31
C ASP A 69 5.50 -5.72 3.93
N ASN A 70 5.79 -4.75 3.08
CA ASN A 70 5.27 -4.56 1.72
C ASN A 70 6.40 -4.73 0.68
N LYS A 71 6.19 -4.29 -0.58
CA LYS A 71 7.19 -4.40 -1.66
C LYS A 71 7.89 -3.06 -1.97
N ALA A 72 7.89 -2.12 -1.03
CA ALA A 72 8.56 -0.82 -1.06
C ALA A 72 8.20 0.11 -2.23
N ILE A 73 7.22 -0.25 -3.06
CA ILE A 73 6.67 0.62 -4.12
C ILE A 73 5.22 0.26 -4.38
N CYS A 74 4.41 1.27 -4.70
CA CYS A 74 2.95 1.17 -4.77
C CYS A 74 2.45 0.08 -5.74
N SER A 75 2.84 0.05 -7.01
CA SER A 75 2.34 -0.94 -7.97
C SER A 75 2.72 -2.38 -7.59
N ALA A 76 3.97 -2.61 -7.18
CA ALA A 76 4.43 -3.93 -6.74
C ALA A 76 3.67 -4.42 -5.49
N SER A 77 3.45 -3.52 -4.52
CA SER A 77 2.69 -3.82 -3.31
C SER A 77 1.21 -4.08 -3.59
N ARG A 78 0.58 -3.28 -4.46
CA ARG A 78 -0.83 -3.46 -4.86
C ARG A 78 -1.05 -4.75 -5.64
N ALA A 79 -0.13 -5.09 -6.55
CA ALA A 79 -0.14 -6.38 -7.24
C ALA A 79 -0.01 -7.55 -6.26
N ALA A 80 0.93 -7.45 -5.32
CA ALA A 80 1.15 -8.45 -4.29
C ALA A 80 -0.06 -8.60 -3.35
N LEU A 81 -0.64 -7.47 -2.90
CA LEU A 81 -1.85 -7.42 -2.07
C LEU A 81 -3.03 -8.14 -2.73
N LEU A 82 -3.30 -7.81 -3.99
CA LEU A 82 -4.52 -8.30 -4.66
C LEU A 82 -4.36 -9.69 -5.25
N THR A 83 -3.14 -10.23 -5.37
CA THR A 83 -2.91 -11.56 -5.96
C THR A 83 -2.40 -12.60 -4.98
N GLY A 84 -1.91 -12.21 -3.81
CA GLY A 84 -1.26 -13.13 -2.86
C GLY A 84 0.07 -13.69 -3.37
N ARG A 85 0.73 -13.00 -4.30
CA ARG A 85 1.97 -13.44 -4.96
C ARG A 85 3.06 -12.38 -4.83
N ASN A 86 4.32 -12.80 -4.87
CA ASN A 86 5.41 -11.84 -5.01
C ASN A 86 5.26 -11.09 -6.35
N ASN A 87 5.63 -9.81 -6.33
CA ASN A 87 5.49 -8.92 -7.48
C ASN A 87 6.21 -9.43 -8.74
N GLN A 88 7.35 -10.12 -8.62
CA GLN A 88 8.05 -10.75 -9.75
C GLN A 88 7.23 -11.88 -10.38
N THR A 89 6.59 -12.72 -9.58
CA THR A 89 5.73 -13.80 -10.06
C THR A 89 4.60 -13.26 -10.96
N VAL A 90 4.07 -12.09 -10.61
CA VAL A 90 2.98 -11.44 -11.37
C VAL A 90 3.47 -10.34 -12.30
N LYS A 91 4.76 -10.35 -12.67
CA LYS A 91 5.36 -9.44 -13.65
C LYS A 91 5.33 -7.95 -13.26
N MET A 92 5.17 -7.65 -11.96
CA MET A 92 5.17 -6.28 -11.43
C MET A 92 6.50 -5.94 -10.73
N GLY A 93 7.62 -6.31 -11.34
CA GLY A 93 8.96 -5.86 -10.94
C GLY A 93 9.32 -4.48 -11.47
N TYR A 94 8.51 -3.97 -12.42
CA TYR A 94 8.60 -2.63 -13.02
C TYR A 94 7.30 -1.87 -12.78
N LEU A 95 7.37 -0.54 -12.84
CA LEU A 95 6.16 0.28 -12.83
C LEU A 95 5.31 0.02 -14.08
N PRO A 96 3.98 0.06 -13.99
CA PRO A 96 3.10 -0.07 -15.16
C PRO A 96 3.39 0.96 -16.27
N SER A 97 3.89 2.14 -15.91
CA SER A 97 4.32 3.18 -16.87
C SER A 97 5.50 2.75 -17.74
N GLU A 98 6.31 1.80 -17.30
CA GLU A 98 7.44 1.25 -18.06
C GLU A 98 7.05 0.04 -18.93
N ALA A 99 5.82 -0.45 -18.80
CA ALA A 99 5.32 -1.53 -19.63
C ALA A 99 5.07 -1.04 -21.06
N LYS A 100 5.70 -1.69 -22.02
CA LYS A 100 5.49 -1.45 -23.45
C LYS A 100 4.34 -2.31 -23.97
N ALA A 101 3.75 -1.92 -25.08
CA ALA A 101 2.79 -2.77 -25.78
C ALA A 101 3.41 -4.17 -26.04
N PRO A 102 2.61 -5.25 -26.05
CA PRO A 102 3.09 -6.61 -26.18
C PRO A 102 4.13 -6.76 -27.29
N ASN A 103 5.31 -7.20 -26.94
CA ASN A 103 6.41 -7.45 -27.85
C ASN A 103 6.95 -8.87 -27.59
N PRO A 104 6.88 -9.79 -28.56
CA PRO A 104 7.36 -11.18 -28.38
C PRO A 104 8.86 -11.26 -28.12
N ASN A 105 9.64 -10.22 -28.45
CA ASN A 105 11.06 -10.15 -28.20
C ASN A 105 11.42 -9.53 -26.83
N ASP A 106 10.44 -9.13 -26.04
CA ASP A 106 10.67 -8.63 -24.69
C ASP A 106 10.95 -9.79 -23.73
N THR A 107 12.20 -9.94 -23.36
CA THR A 107 12.69 -11.03 -22.50
C THR A 107 12.76 -10.65 -21.01
N ARG A 108 12.32 -9.43 -20.64
CA ARG A 108 12.31 -9.01 -19.24
C ARG A 108 11.47 -9.96 -18.39
N PRO A 109 11.97 -10.44 -17.25
CA PRO A 109 11.22 -11.37 -16.39
C PRO A 109 9.99 -10.71 -15.75
N ALA A 110 10.06 -9.41 -15.45
CA ALA A 110 9.00 -8.64 -14.81
C ALA A 110 8.70 -7.38 -15.65
N LYS A 111 7.52 -7.32 -16.28
CA LYS A 111 7.23 -6.39 -17.39
C LYS A 111 6.35 -5.20 -17.04
N GLY A 112 5.88 -5.07 -15.80
CA GLY A 112 4.93 -4.03 -15.38
C GLY A 112 3.49 -4.27 -15.85
N GLU A 113 3.11 -5.52 -16.17
CA GLU A 113 1.75 -5.92 -16.51
C GLU A 113 1.36 -7.24 -15.85
N LEU A 114 0.14 -7.30 -15.29
CA LEU A 114 -0.35 -8.47 -14.57
C LEU A 114 -0.79 -9.59 -15.54
N PRO A 115 -0.30 -10.84 -15.39
CA PRO A 115 -0.76 -11.97 -16.17
C PRO A 115 -2.24 -12.28 -15.92
N LEU A 116 -2.96 -12.66 -16.97
CA LEU A 116 -4.38 -13.01 -16.87
C LEU A 116 -4.63 -14.31 -16.09
N ASN A 117 -3.66 -15.20 -16.00
CA ASN A 117 -3.73 -16.42 -15.19
C ASN A 117 -3.28 -16.22 -13.74
N ALA A 118 -3.09 -14.99 -13.29
CA ALA A 118 -2.96 -14.65 -11.89
C ALA A 118 -4.32 -14.17 -11.37
N GLN A 119 -5.16 -15.08 -10.89
CA GLN A 119 -6.45 -14.72 -10.28
C GLN A 119 -6.23 -13.73 -9.15
N MET A 120 -7.04 -12.68 -9.11
CA MET A 120 -6.97 -11.63 -8.10
C MET A 120 -8.00 -11.85 -6.99
N LEU A 121 -7.77 -11.28 -5.83
CA LEU A 121 -8.68 -11.36 -4.68
C LEU A 121 -10.12 -10.93 -5.02
N PRO A 122 -10.39 -9.83 -5.75
CA PRO A 122 -11.76 -9.48 -6.12
C PRO A 122 -12.42 -10.55 -6.99
N GLU A 123 -11.69 -11.22 -7.90
CA GLU A 123 -12.21 -12.34 -8.70
C GLU A 123 -12.61 -13.52 -7.78
N VAL A 124 -11.77 -13.87 -6.79
CA VAL A 124 -12.06 -14.92 -5.79
C VAL A 124 -13.26 -14.57 -4.93
N LEU A 125 -13.38 -13.32 -4.48
CA LEU A 125 -14.47 -12.87 -3.62
C LEU A 125 -15.78 -12.72 -4.39
N HIS A 126 -15.72 -12.27 -5.65
CA HIS A 126 -16.88 -12.22 -6.53
C HIS A 126 -17.48 -13.63 -6.73
N ASP A 127 -16.64 -14.64 -7.03
CA ASP A 127 -17.05 -16.03 -7.16
C ASP A 127 -17.60 -16.60 -5.85
N ALA A 128 -17.16 -16.08 -4.70
CA ALA A 128 -17.70 -16.39 -3.37
C ALA A 128 -19.00 -15.65 -3.02
N GLY A 129 -19.54 -14.85 -3.96
CA GLY A 129 -20.83 -14.17 -3.83
C GLY A 129 -20.75 -12.75 -3.23
N TYR A 130 -19.57 -12.18 -3.06
CA TYR A 130 -19.43 -10.77 -2.65
C TYR A 130 -19.76 -9.83 -3.82
N ALA A 131 -20.37 -8.69 -3.51
CA ALA A 131 -20.33 -7.52 -4.39
C ALA A 131 -18.94 -6.88 -4.22
N THR A 132 -18.27 -6.54 -5.31
CA THR A 132 -16.86 -6.15 -5.30
C THR A 132 -16.68 -4.74 -5.87
N PHE A 133 -16.12 -3.85 -5.08
CA PHE A 133 -15.98 -2.44 -5.42
C PHE A 133 -14.55 -1.96 -5.24
N ALA A 134 -14.04 -1.20 -6.24
CA ALA A 134 -12.77 -0.49 -6.13
C ALA A 134 -13.01 1.01 -6.20
N ILE A 135 -12.55 1.74 -5.18
CA ILE A 135 -12.68 3.19 -5.11
C ILE A 135 -11.30 3.80 -4.85
N GLY A 136 -10.86 4.70 -5.76
CA GLY A 136 -9.58 5.41 -5.65
C GLY A 136 -8.48 4.92 -6.58
N LYS A 137 -7.24 4.91 -6.09
CA LYS A 137 -6.04 4.58 -6.87
C LYS A 137 -5.98 3.11 -7.27
N TRP A 138 -5.77 2.85 -8.57
CA TRP A 138 -5.56 1.49 -9.09
C TRP A 138 -4.08 1.16 -9.26
N HIS A 139 -3.37 1.87 -10.11
CA HIS A 139 -1.93 1.76 -10.40
C HIS A 139 -1.45 0.36 -10.84
N LEU A 140 -2.29 -0.40 -11.53
CA LEU A 140 -1.96 -1.71 -12.10
C LEU A 140 -2.24 -1.78 -13.61
N THR A 141 -2.51 -0.64 -14.23
CA THR A 141 -2.78 -0.51 -15.67
C THR A 141 -1.52 -0.04 -16.39
N PRO A 142 -1.02 -0.77 -17.40
CA PRO A 142 0.10 -0.34 -18.21
C PRO A 142 -0.24 0.91 -19.04
N ALA A 143 0.80 1.66 -19.44
CA ALA A 143 0.61 2.91 -20.19
C ALA A 143 -0.15 2.71 -21.49
N TYR A 144 0.07 1.61 -22.23
CA TYR A 144 -0.65 1.32 -23.49
C TYR A 144 -2.14 0.96 -23.30
N GLU A 145 -2.58 0.72 -22.05
CA GLU A 145 -3.98 0.56 -21.66
C GLU A 145 -4.56 1.82 -20.98
N GLY A 146 -3.89 2.97 -21.07
CA GLY A 146 -4.33 4.22 -20.47
C GLY A 146 -3.93 4.38 -18.99
N GLY A 147 -2.96 3.60 -18.51
CA GLY A 147 -2.29 3.82 -17.23
C GLY A 147 -1.37 5.04 -17.25
N PRO A 148 -0.44 5.17 -16.29
CA PRO A 148 0.40 6.35 -16.13
C PRO A 148 1.09 6.77 -17.44
N GLY A 149 0.84 8.01 -17.88
CA GLY A 149 1.40 8.57 -19.12
C GLY A 149 0.72 8.08 -20.41
N GLY A 150 -0.31 7.23 -20.33
CA GLY A 150 -1.07 6.72 -21.47
C GLY A 150 -2.36 7.50 -21.70
N ALA A 151 -2.75 7.66 -22.99
CA ALA A 151 -4.04 8.23 -23.35
C ALA A 151 -5.12 7.14 -23.47
N VAL A 152 -6.33 7.43 -23.00
CA VAL A 152 -7.49 6.55 -23.15
C VAL A 152 -8.27 6.96 -24.40
N THR A 153 -8.46 6.01 -25.32
CA THR A 153 -9.28 6.15 -26.52
C THR A 153 -10.35 5.06 -26.55
N ALA A 154 -11.27 5.11 -27.52
CA ALA A 154 -12.25 4.06 -27.72
C ALA A 154 -11.61 2.68 -28.02
N GLN A 155 -10.42 2.66 -28.61
CA GLN A 155 -9.67 1.45 -28.99
C GLN A 155 -8.70 0.98 -27.92
N THR A 156 -8.52 1.74 -26.84
CA THR A 156 -7.60 1.36 -25.73
C THR A 156 -8.04 0.03 -25.11
N PRO A 157 -7.14 -1.00 -25.08
CA PRO A 157 -7.42 -2.23 -24.37
C PRO A 157 -7.64 -1.95 -22.88
N LYS A 158 -8.45 -2.78 -22.23
CA LYS A 158 -8.82 -2.59 -20.82
C LYS A 158 -8.60 -3.86 -19.96
N THR A 159 -7.75 -4.78 -20.42
CA THR A 159 -7.59 -6.11 -19.81
C THR A 159 -7.11 -6.04 -18.35
N SER A 160 -6.36 -4.99 -17.99
CA SER A 160 -5.86 -4.75 -16.65
C SER A 160 -6.75 -3.80 -15.80
N TRP A 161 -7.84 -3.26 -16.39
CA TRP A 161 -8.70 -2.34 -15.66
C TRP A 161 -9.52 -3.07 -14.57
N PRO A 162 -9.97 -2.37 -13.53
CA PRO A 162 -10.60 -3.00 -12.36
C PRO A 162 -11.78 -3.91 -12.68
N LEU A 163 -12.68 -3.53 -13.59
CA LEU A 163 -13.85 -4.35 -13.95
C LEU A 163 -13.44 -5.68 -14.58
N GLN A 164 -12.39 -5.69 -15.42
CA GLN A 164 -11.87 -6.92 -16.04
C GLN A 164 -11.08 -7.81 -15.07
N ARG A 165 -10.83 -7.28 -13.88
CA ARG A 165 -10.09 -7.95 -12.82
C ARG A 165 -10.94 -8.20 -11.57
N GLY A 166 -12.27 -8.40 -11.77
CA GLY A 166 -13.19 -8.94 -10.78
C GLY A 166 -13.91 -7.93 -9.90
N PHE A 167 -13.87 -6.63 -10.25
CA PHE A 167 -14.71 -5.63 -9.58
C PHE A 167 -16.01 -5.39 -10.36
N ASP A 168 -17.13 -5.30 -9.64
CA ASP A 168 -18.44 -4.97 -10.20
C ASP A 168 -18.54 -3.48 -10.56
N HIS A 169 -17.79 -2.61 -9.83
CA HIS A 169 -17.77 -1.16 -10.04
C HIS A 169 -16.41 -0.58 -9.65
N PHE A 170 -15.97 0.42 -10.40
CA PHE A 170 -14.76 1.20 -10.16
C PHE A 170 -15.05 2.70 -10.25
N TYR A 171 -14.52 3.46 -9.30
CA TYR A 171 -14.47 4.90 -9.36
C TYR A 171 -13.12 5.40 -8.81
N GLY A 172 -12.35 6.14 -9.61
CA GLY A 172 -11.04 6.62 -9.17
C GLY A 172 -10.11 6.96 -10.31
N PHE A 173 -8.84 6.62 -10.18
CA PHE A 173 -7.83 6.91 -11.18
C PHE A 173 -6.91 5.70 -11.43
N LEU A 174 -6.48 5.55 -12.70
CA LEU A 174 -5.67 4.41 -13.13
C LEU A 174 -4.18 4.62 -12.88
N GLY A 175 -3.77 5.87 -12.73
CA GLY A 175 -2.39 6.28 -12.60
C GLY A 175 -1.76 6.00 -11.24
N GLY A 176 -0.45 6.31 -11.14
CA GLY A 176 0.30 6.21 -9.88
C GLY A 176 0.04 7.37 -8.93
N TRP A 177 -0.44 8.49 -9.45
CA TRP A 177 -0.80 9.70 -8.73
C TRP A 177 -1.81 10.51 -9.55
N THR A 178 -2.46 11.47 -8.92
CA THR A 178 -3.33 12.45 -9.57
C THR A 178 -3.44 13.71 -8.71
N ASP A 179 -3.79 14.83 -9.30
CA ASP A 179 -4.09 16.07 -8.58
C ASP A 179 -5.36 15.89 -7.73
N GLN A 180 -5.38 16.41 -6.50
CA GLN A 180 -6.51 16.22 -5.59
C GLN A 180 -7.69 17.16 -5.89
N TYR A 181 -7.43 18.26 -6.61
CA TYR A 181 -8.47 19.22 -7.01
C TYR A 181 -8.91 19.06 -8.47
N LYS A 182 -8.06 18.45 -9.32
CA LYS A 182 -8.31 18.20 -10.75
C LYS A 182 -7.84 16.79 -11.14
N PRO A 183 -8.43 15.75 -10.55
CA PRO A 183 -8.00 14.37 -10.80
C PRO A 183 -8.36 13.87 -12.21
N ASP A 184 -7.54 12.95 -12.72
CA ASP A 184 -7.82 12.15 -13.91
C ASP A 184 -8.77 11.00 -13.55
N LEU A 185 -10.07 11.25 -13.57
CA LEU A 185 -11.07 10.29 -13.11
C LEU A 185 -11.51 9.29 -14.18
N VAL A 186 -11.75 8.08 -13.71
CA VAL A 186 -12.37 7.00 -14.46
C VAL A 186 -13.51 6.42 -13.62
N GLU A 187 -14.67 6.22 -14.23
CA GLU A 187 -15.76 5.45 -13.66
C GLU A 187 -15.99 4.22 -14.53
N ASP A 188 -15.94 3.04 -13.94
CA ASP A 188 -16.00 1.74 -14.62
C ASP A 188 -14.96 1.62 -15.75
N ASN A 189 -15.40 1.72 -17.00
CA ASN A 189 -14.57 1.61 -18.18
C ASN A 189 -14.48 2.90 -19.00
N ALA A 190 -14.79 4.05 -18.40
CA ALA A 190 -14.82 5.34 -19.10
C ALA A 190 -14.15 6.46 -18.30
N PRO A 191 -13.29 7.27 -18.92
CA PRO A 191 -12.87 8.54 -18.34
C PRO A 191 -14.09 9.46 -18.12
N ILE A 192 -14.09 10.15 -16.99
CA ILE A 192 -15.11 11.12 -16.64
C ILE A 192 -14.46 12.46 -16.25
N PRO A 193 -15.15 13.59 -16.45
CA PRO A 193 -14.64 14.87 -16.00
C PRO A 193 -14.61 14.97 -14.48
N THR A 194 -13.65 15.73 -13.95
CA THR A 194 -13.70 16.16 -12.54
C THR A 194 -15.01 16.86 -12.25
N PRO A 195 -15.72 16.53 -11.15
CA PRO A 195 -16.96 17.22 -10.77
C PRO A 195 -16.76 18.72 -10.62
N ASP A 196 -17.58 19.52 -11.34
CA ASP A 196 -17.56 20.98 -11.24
C ASP A 196 -18.38 21.43 -10.03
N ARG A 197 -17.73 21.45 -8.86
CA ARG A 197 -18.33 21.97 -7.63
C ARG A 197 -17.31 22.80 -6.83
N PRO A 198 -17.73 23.93 -6.23
CA PRO A 198 -16.83 24.71 -5.38
C PRO A 198 -16.26 23.87 -4.22
N GLY A 199 -14.96 23.98 -4.00
CA GLY A 199 -14.29 23.26 -2.91
C GLY A 199 -14.14 21.75 -3.16
N TYR A 200 -14.25 21.27 -4.42
CA TYR A 200 -14.01 19.87 -4.76
C TYR A 200 -12.65 19.40 -4.25
N HIS A 201 -12.63 18.23 -3.65
CA HIS A 201 -11.40 17.53 -3.27
C HIS A 201 -11.59 16.02 -3.44
N LEU A 202 -10.63 15.36 -4.11
CA LEU A 202 -10.72 13.94 -4.47
C LEU A 202 -10.94 13.03 -3.25
N THR A 203 -10.21 13.26 -2.15
CA THR A 203 -10.34 12.42 -0.95
C THR A 203 -11.77 12.44 -0.38
N GLU A 204 -12.43 13.61 -0.39
CA GLU A 204 -13.83 13.75 0.02
C GLU A 204 -14.77 12.99 -0.91
N ASP A 205 -14.56 13.15 -2.22
CA ASP A 205 -15.36 12.51 -3.26
C ASP A 205 -15.23 10.98 -3.23
N LEU A 206 -14.02 10.44 -3.03
CA LEU A 206 -13.82 8.99 -2.89
C LEU A 206 -14.60 8.41 -1.70
N ILE A 207 -14.65 9.11 -0.57
CA ILE A 207 -15.42 8.68 0.60
C ILE A 207 -16.92 8.81 0.36
N ASP A 208 -17.39 9.88 -0.30
CA ASP A 208 -18.78 10.02 -0.71
C ASP A 208 -19.22 8.84 -1.61
N ARG A 209 -18.38 8.49 -2.60
CA ARG A 209 -18.62 7.35 -3.50
C ARG A 209 -18.61 6.02 -2.77
N ALA A 210 -17.67 5.81 -1.84
CA ALA A 210 -17.62 4.59 -1.03
C ALA A 210 -18.90 4.40 -0.21
N ILE A 211 -19.36 5.44 0.47
CA ILE A 211 -20.61 5.44 1.27
C ILE A 211 -21.82 5.20 0.36
N ALA A 212 -21.93 5.92 -0.75
CA ALA A 212 -23.03 5.77 -1.70
C ALA A 212 -23.10 4.36 -2.28
N THR A 213 -21.95 3.79 -2.70
CA THR A 213 -21.86 2.43 -3.24
C THR A 213 -22.29 1.39 -2.22
N MET A 214 -21.82 1.49 -0.98
CA MET A 214 -22.23 0.57 0.09
C MET A 214 -23.72 0.70 0.42
N LYS A 215 -24.28 1.92 0.41
CA LYS A 215 -25.70 2.17 0.63
C LYS A 215 -26.53 1.56 -0.48
N THR A 216 -26.21 1.84 -1.74
CA THR A 216 -26.92 1.28 -2.91
C THR A 216 -26.84 -0.25 -2.93
N SER A 217 -25.67 -0.84 -2.66
CA SER A 217 -25.54 -2.31 -2.57
C SER A 217 -26.44 -2.91 -1.51
N ARG A 218 -26.59 -2.27 -0.36
CA ARG A 218 -27.48 -2.71 0.71
C ARG A 218 -28.96 -2.61 0.32
N GLU A 219 -29.34 -1.57 -0.41
CA GLU A 219 -30.74 -1.32 -0.85
C GLU A 219 -31.14 -2.26 -1.99
N THR A 220 -30.23 -2.46 -2.97
CA THR A 220 -30.53 -3.26 -4.18
C THR A 220 -30.33 -4.76 -4.00
N ALA A 221 -29.42 -5.17 -3.12
CA ALA A 221 -29.11 -6.57 -2.83
C ALA A 221 -28.99 -6.81 -1.31
N PRO A 222 -30.11 -6.72 -0.55
CA PRO A 222 -30.09 -6.91 0.90
C PRO A 222 -29.50 -8.28 1.27
N GLY A 223 -28.44 -8.28 2.08
CA GLY A 223 -27.78 -9.51 2.53
C GLY A 223 -26.60 -9.98 1.68
N LYS A 224 -26.39 -9.42 0.47
CA LYS A 224 -25.16 -9.70 -0.30
C LYS A 224 -23.96 -9.11 0.44
N PRO A 225 -22.90 -9.89 0.72
CA PRO A 225 -21.70 -9.37 1.38
C PRO A 225 -20.93 -8.45 0.42
N VAL A 226 -20.15 -7.51 0.99
CA VAL A 226 -19.42 -6.51 0.21
C VAL A 226 -17.92 -6.64 0.42
N PHE A 227 -17.15 -6.59 -0.66
CA PHE A 227 -15.72 -6.32 -0.66
C PHE A 227 -15.49 -4.90 -1.22
N LEU A 228 -14.92 -4.03 -0.40
CA LEU A 228 -14.53 -2.68 -0.79
C LEU A 228 -13.00 -2.53 -0.71
N TYR A 229 -12.36 -2.30 -1.84
CA TYR A 229 -10.99 -1.85 -1.97
C TYR A 229 -10.98 -0.33 -2.06
N LEU A 230 -10.74 0.35 -0.92
CA LEU A 230 -10.68 1.81 -0.81
C LEU A 230 -9.22 2.25 -0.79
N SER A 231 -8.75 2.80 -1.88
CA SER A 231 -7.36 3.17 -2.07
C SER A 231 -7.22 4.68 -2.21
N LEU A 232 -6.83 5.33 -1.12
CA LEU A 232 -6.68 6.78 -1.06
C LEU A 232 -5.39 7.23 -1.74
N GLY A 233 -5.33 8.47 -2.23
CA GLY A 233 -4.10 9.13 -2.69
C GLY A 233 -3.30 9.76 -1.55
N VAL A 234 -3.81 9.72 -0.32
CA VAL A 234 -3.17 10.21 0.91
C VAL A 234 -2.09 9.19 1.34
N ALA A 235 -0.88 9.56 1.56
CA ALA A 235 -0.19 10.85 1.63
C ALA A 235 0.77 11.10 0.45
N HIS A 236 0.52 10.45 -0.71
CA HIS A 236 1.38 10.56 -1.90
C HIS A 236 1.37 12.00 -2.45
N THR A 237 2.47 12.39 -3.07
CA THR A 237 2.54 13.65 -3.83
C THR A 237 1.51 13.66 -4.97
N PRO A 238 0.87 14.80 -5.27
CA PRO A 238 0.94 16.07 -4.55
C PRO A 238 0.15 16.01 -3.24
N PHE A 239 0.80 16.35 -2.13
CA PHE A 239 0.08 16.44 -0.86
C PHE A 239 -0.68 17.75 -0.78
N GLN A 240 -1.90 17.68 -1.24
CA GLN A 240 -2.85 18.78 -1.31
C GLN A 240 -3.96 18.54 -0.29
N ALA A 241 -4.31 19.56 0.49
CA ALA A 241 -5.36 19.54 1.50
C ALA A 241 -5.96 20.92 1.66
N PRO A 242 -7.23 21.05 2.07
CA PRO A 242 -7.82 22.35 2.39
C PRO A 242 -6.99 23.10 3.44
N ALA A 243 -6.82 24.41 3.27
CA ALA A 243 -5.89 25.25 4.04
C ALA A 243 -6.00 25.07 5.56
N ARG A 244 -7.22 24.91 6.09
CA ARG A 244 -7.46 24.70 7.53
C ARG A 244 -6.68 23.54 8.15
N TYR A 245 -6.37 22.48 7.37
CA TYR A 245 -5.59 21.35 7.86
C TYR A 245 -4.10 21.68 7.86
N VAL A 246 -3.61 22.39 6.86
CA VAL A 246 -2.20 22.83 6.79
C VAL A 246 -1.91 23.83 7.92
N GLU A 247 -2.80 24.80 8.12
CA GLU A 247 -2.70 25.84 9.16
C GLU A 247 -2.64 25.26 10.58
N ARG A 248 -3.29 24.13 10.83
CA ARG A 248 -3.25 23.45 12.14
C ARG A 248 -1.84 23.03 12.56
N TYR A 249 -0.97 22.81 11.58
CA TYR A 249 0.43 22.42 11.83
C TYR A 249 1.40 23.61 11.74
N ALA A 250 0.91 24.84 11.67
CA ALA A 250 1.75 26.02 11.67
C ALA A 250 2.67 26.03 12.90
N GLY A 251 3.99 26.10 12.67
CA GLY A 251 4.99 26.12 13.74
C GLY A 251 5.33 24.75 14.37
N VAL A 252 4.55 23.68 14.14
CA VAL A 252 4.81 22.36 14.75
C VAL A 252 6.16 21.79 14.29
N TYR A 253 6.52 21.98 13.03
CA TYR A 253 7.69 21.39 12.40
C TYR A 253 8.93 22.29 12.35
N THR A 254 8.88 23.47 12.95
CA THR A 254 10.03 24.40 13.06
C THR A 254 11.22 23.83 13.85
N LYS A 255 10.97 22.85 14.70
CA LYS A 255 12.01 22.10 15.42
C LYS A 255 12.77 21.07 14.58
N GLY A 256 12.29 20.81 13.37
CA GLY A 256 12.96 20.04 12.34
C GLY A 256 12.86 18.52 12.43
N TRP A 257 13.31 17.88 11.36
CA TRP A 257 13.19 16.43 11.18
C TRP A 257 14.00 15.62 12.19
N ASP A 258 15.17 16.08 12.66
CA ASP A 258 15.96 15.33 13.64
C ASP A 258 15.21 15.21 14.97
N GLN A 259 14.62 16.31 15.44
CA GLN A 259 13.86 16.32 16.70
C GLN A 259 12.52 15.57 16.55
N ILE A 260 11.77 15.80 15.48
CA ILE A 260 10.51 15.09 15.21
C ILE A 260 10.76 13.57 15.17
N ARG A 261 11.81 13.13 14.47
CA ARG A 261 12.18 11.73 14.38
C ARG A 261 12.50 11.12 15.74
N ALA A 262 13.25 11.85 16.57
CA ALA A 262 13.56 11.41 17.93
C ALA A 262 12.31 11.33 18.82
N GLU A 263 11.42 12.33 18.74
CA GLU A 263 10.18 12.35 19.52
C GLU A 263 9.22 11.21 19.11
N ARG A 264 9.07 10.94 17.81
CA ARG A 264 8.26 9.81 17.29
C ARG A 264 8.83 8.48 17.79
N HIS A 265 10.15 8.31 17.77
CA HIS A 265 10.83 7.13 18.30
C HIS A 265 10.52 6.91 19.79
N GLU A 266 10.67 7.94 20.62
CA GLU A 266 10.40 7.82 22.05
C GLU A 266 8.92 7.57 22.35
N ARG A 267 7.99 8.22 21.63
CA ARG A 267 6.56 7.92 21.75
C ARG A 267 6.21 6.50 21.35
N ALA A 268 6.76 6.01 20.24
CA ALA A 268 6.54 4.62 19.79
C ALA A 268 7.03 3.59 20.82
N LYS A 269 8.17 3.85 21.48
CA LYS A 269 8.67 3.02 22.61
C LYS A 269 7.73 3.07 23.81
N ALA A 270 7.31 4.27 24.20
CA ALA A 270 6.41 4.47 25.35
C ALA A 270 5.05 3.78 25.13
N MET A 271 4.54 3.79 23.91
CA MET A 271 3.28 3.14 23.52
C MET A 271 3.43 1.62 23.27
N GLY A 272 4.63 1.06 23.34
CA GLY A 272 4.89 -0.35 23.05
C GLY A 272 4.68 -0.74 21.58
N VAL A 273 4.72 0.24 20.67
CA VAL A 273 4.67 0.00 19.23
C VAL A 273 5.95 -0.67 18.74
N ILE A 274 7.07 -0.26 19.30
CA ILE A 274 8.39 -0.83 19.04
C ILE A 274 9.03 -1.33 20.35
N PRO A 275 9.98 -2.27 20.31
CA PRO A 275 10.73 -2.69 21.50
C PRO A 275 11.40 -1.52 22.21
N ARG A 276 11.43 -1.56 23.53
CA ARG A 276 11.97 -0.45 24.36
C ARG A 276 13.46 -0.18 24.13
N ASP A 277 14.19 -1.21 23.74
CA ASP A 277 15.63 -1.18 23.43
C ASP A 277 15.94 -0.83 21.97
N THR A 278 14.92 -0.50 21.18
CA THR A 278 15.13 -0.09 19.78
C THR A 278 16.04 1.12 19.70
N VAL A 279 17.10 1.00 18.94
CA VAL A 279 18.03 2.10 18.64
C VAL A 279 17.45 2.97 17.51
N LEU A 280 17.57 4.29 17.64
CA LEU A 280 17.33 5.20 16.54
C LEU A 280 18.61 5.29 15.69
N PRO A 281 18.61 4.74 14.46
CA PRO A 281 19.79 4.84 13.58
C PRO A 281 20.15 6.30 13.29
N PRO A 282 21.40 6.61 12.96
CA PRO A 282 21.77 7.96 12.53
C PRO A 282 20.98 8.40 11.31
N ARG A 283 20.92 9.69 11.07
CA ARG A 283 20.43 10.28 9.82
C ARG A 283 21.26 9.71 8.65
N ALA A 284 20.69 9.64 7.44
CA ALA A 284 21.45 9.29 6.25
C ALA A 284 22.59 10.30 6.02
N GLU A 285 23.74 9.80 5.55
CA GLU A 285 24.95 10.61 5.41
C GLU A 285 24.78 11.83 4.49
N LEU A 286 23.94 11.69 3.46
CA LEU A 286 23.65 12.74 2.49
C LEU A 286 22.58 13.74 2.95
N ASP A 287 21.96 13.53 4.08
CA ASP A 287 20.94 14.42 4.62
C ASP A 287 21.59 15.46 5.56
N ALA A 288 21.30 16.74 5.33
CA ALA A 288 21.77 17.80 6.21
C ALA A 288 21.17 17.70 7.62
N ALA A 289 21.95 18.07 8.64
CA ALA A 289 21.38 18.30 9.97
C ALA A 289 20.44 19.50 9.93
N TRP A 290 19.28 19.42 10.58
CA TRP A 290 18.36 20.57 10.64
C TRP A 290 19.04 21.84 11.13
N SER A 291 19.90 21.71 12.15
CA SER A 291 20.65 22.82 12.73
C SER A 291 21.70 23.44 11.81
N SER A 292 22.07 22.79 10.72
CA SER A 292 23.01 23.32 9.72
C SER A 292 22.32 24.13 8.61
N LEU A 293 20.98 24.10 8.55
CA LEU A 293 20.20 24.83 7.57
C LEU A 293 20.04 26.30 7.99
N ASP A 294 20.03 27.20 7.01
CA ASP A 294 19.66 28.59 7.26
C ASP A 294 18.14 28.74 7.54
N ALA A 295 17.76 29.91 8.00
CA ALA A 295 16.37 30.19 8.40
C ALA A 295 15.37 30.08 7.25
N GLN A 296 15.79 30.33 6.01
CA GLN A 296 14.92 30.21 4.84
C GLN A 296 14.61 28.74 4.54
N HIS A 297 15.62 27.87 4.49
CA HIS A 297 15.44 26.44 4.30
C HIS A 297 14.58 25.84 5.44
N GLN A 298 14.88 26.19 6.70
CA GLN A 298 14.09 25.69 7.84
C GLN A 298 12.61 26.06 7.73
N ARG A 299 12.30 27.31 7.36
CA ARG A 299 10.94 27.78 7.18
C ARG A 299 10.22 27.04 6.06
N VAL A 300 10.87 26.91 4.90
CA VAL A 300 10.32 26.21 3.74
C VAL A 300 10.04 24.75 4.08
N PHE A 301 11.03 24.04 4.59
CA PHE A 301 10.90 22.59 4.85
C PHE A 301 9.92 22.27 5.98
N ALA A 302 9.81 23.14 6.99
CA ALA A 302 8.77 22.99 8.02
C ALA A 302 7.35 23.11 7.42
N GLN A 303 7.15 24.01 6.46
CA GLN A 303 5.86 24.20 5.81
C GLN A 303 5.50 23.01 4.90
N PHE A 304 6.48 22.39 4.22
CA PHE A 304 6.23 21.14 3.47
C PHE A 304 5.71 20.02 4.38
N MET A 305 6.33 19.85 5.56
CA MET A 305 5.85 18.85 6.53
C MET A 305 4.47 19.20 7.09
N ALA A 306 4.17 20.50 7.28
CA ALA A 306 2.84 20.93 7.70
C ALA A 306 1.76 20.58 6.67
N ALA A 307 2.05 20.77 5.37
CA ALA A 307 1.14 20.39 4.29
C ALA A 307 0.94 18.87 4.21
N TYR A 308 2.01 18.09 4.34
CA TYR A 308 1.96 16.64 4.38
C TYR A 308 1.12 16.13 5.57
N ALA A 309 1.35 16.66 6.76
CA ALA A 309 0.59 16.32 7.96
C ALA A 309 -0.90 16.70 7.83
N GLY A 310 -1.17 17.88 7.29
CA GLY A 310 -2.55 18.32 7.01
C GLY A 310 -3.26 17.40 6.02
N PHE A 311 -2.56 16.87 5.02
CA PHE A 311 -3.15 15.93 4.08
C PHE A 311 -3.50 14.58 4.74
N ILE A 312 -2.65 14.08 5.63
CA ILE A 312 -2.92 12.86 6.41
C ILE A 312 -4.14 13.07 7.32
N GLU A 313 -4.19 14.17 8.08
CA GLU A 313 -5.31 14.49 8.95
C GLU A 313 -6.62 14.61 8.17
N HIS A 314 -6.61 15.29 7.01
CA HIS A 314 -7.76 15.36 6.13
C HIS A 314 -8.22 13.96 5.70
N GLY A 315 -7.30 13.08 5.30
CA GLY A 315 -7.63 11.69 4.95
C GLY A 315 -8.25 10.91 6.10
N ASP A 316 -7.74 11.08 7.32
CA ASP A 316 -8.28 10.45 8.54
C ASP A 316 -9.71 10.94 8.84
N GLU A 317 -9.94 12.25 8.75
CA GLU A 317 -11.28 12.83 8.97
C GLU A 317 -12.29 12.31 7.95
N GLN A 318 -11.90 12.23 6.66
CA GLN A 318 -12.78 11.70 5.64
C GLN A 318 -13.06 10.21 5.86
N LEU A 319 -12.05 9.40 6.22
CA LEU A 319 -12.25 7.99 6.59
C LEU A 319 -13.23 7.85 7.77
N GLY A 320 -13.23 8.82 8.69
CA GLY A 320 -14.17 8.90 9.82
C GLY A 320 -15.62 8.86 9.36
N ARG A 321 -15.96 9.54 8.29
CA ARG A 321 -17.31 9.56 7.71
C ARG A 321 -17.78 8.16 7.25
N LEU A 322 -16.86 7.37 6.64
CA LEU A 322 -17.17 5.98 6.28
C LEU A 322 -17.34 5.10 7.53
N VAL A 323 -16.48 5.25 8.54
CA VAL A 323 -16.60 4.51 9.81
C VAL A 323 -17.90 4.85 10.52
N ASP A 324 -18.30 6.11 10.55
CA ASP A 324 -19.56 6.57 11.15
C ASP A 324 -20.79 6.05 10.39
N TYR A 325 -20.71 5.99 9.05
CA TYR A 325 -21.74 5.31 8.25
C TYR A 325 -21.88 3.84 8.63
N LEU A 326 -20.77 3.11 8.75
CA LEU A 326 -20.79 1.69 9.14
C LEU A 326 -21.42 1.50 10.53
N LYS A 327 -21.09 2.37 11.49
CA LYS A 327 -21.65 2.35 12.85
C LYS A 327 -23.14 2.68 12.84
N SER A 328 -23.54 3.78 12.23
CA SER A 328 -24.93 4.25 12.20
C SER A 328 -25.86 3.31 11.42
N SER A 329 -25.35 2.60 10.42
CA SER A 329 -26.09 1.60 9.67
C SER A 329 -26.07 0.18 10.30
N GLY A 330 -25.40 0.01 11.47
CA GLY A 330 -25.30 -1.27 12.18
C GLY A 330 -24.43 -2.31 11.49
N GLN A 331 -23.50 -1.89 10.62
CA GLN A 331 -22.63 -2.79 9.85
C GLN A 331 -21.24 -2.96 10.47
N TYR A 332 -20.81 -2.02 11.34
CA TYR A 332 -19.43 -1.94 11.82
C TYR A 332 -18.96 -3.24 12.52
N ASP A 333 -19.77 -3.81 13.39
CA ASP A 333 -19.40 -5.01 14.14
C ASP A 333 -19.18 -6.25 13.25
N ASP A 334 -19.85 -6.29 12.09
CA ASP A 334 -19.76 -7.36 11.11
C ASP A 334 -18.87 -7.00 9.90
N THR A 335 -18.05 -5.99 10.07
CA THR A 335 -17.08 -5.54 9.07
C THR A 335 -15.67 -5.92 9.50
N LEU A 336 -14.95 -6.66 8.64
CA LEU A 336 -13.51 -6.78 8.71
C LEU A 336 -12.90 -5.56 8.00
N LEU A 337 -12.36 -4.63 8.78
CA LEU A 337 -11.69 -3.42 8.30
C LEU A 337 -10.19 -3.58 8.46
N THR A 338 -9.45 -3.55 7.35
CA THR A 338 -7.98 -3.56 7.31
C THR A 338 -7.49 -2.22 6.79
N ILE A 339 -6.61 -1.56 7.53
CA ILE A 339 -5.96 -0.29 7.15
C ILE A 339 -4.47 -0.53 7.02
N ILE A 340 -3.89 -0.20 5.88
CA ILE A 340 -2.46 -0.35 5.57
C ILE A 340 -1.93 0.85 4.80
N SER A 341 -0.59 0.94 4.70
CA SER A 341 0.09 1.69 3.63
C SER A 341 0.79 0.73 2.69
N ASP A 342 0.83 1.07 1.40
CA ASP A 342 1.42 0.22 0.36
C ASP A 342 2.96 0.25 0.32
N ASN A 343 3.59 1.28 0.89
CA ASN A 343 5.03 1.35 1.15
C ASN A 343 5.32 2.35 2.27
N GLY A 344 6.58 2.49 2.65
CA GLY A 344 7.01 3.57 3.54
C GLY A 344 6.92 4.94 2.87
N ALA A 345 7.00 6.02 3.67
CA ALA A 345 6.98 7.39 3.17
C ALA A 345 8.02 7.61 2.05
N ALA A 346 7.67 8.45 1.09
CA ALA A 346 8.48 8.69 -0.10
C ALA A 346 9.52 9.80 0.10
N GLY A 347 10.75 9.56 -0.33
CA GLY A 347 11.83 10.55 -0.37
C GLY A 347 12.08 11.11 -1.77
N GLU A 348 11.09 11.07 -2.65
CA GLU A 348 11.23 11.37 -4.09
C GLU A 348 11.57 12.83 -4.38
N GLY A 349 11.34 13.75 -3.45
CA GLY A 349 11.76 15.15 -3.54
C GLY A 349 13.26 15.37 -3.27
N GLY A 350 14.03 14.30 -3.00
CA GLY A 350 15.46 14.43 -2.70
C GLY A 350 15.71 15.22 -1.42
N ALA A 351 16.84 15.95 -1.37
CA ALA A 351 17.21 16.73 -0.18
C ALA A 351 16.36 17.99 0.00
N VAL A 352 15.85 18.58 -1.09
CA VAL A 352 15.28 19.93 -1.11
C VAL A 352 13.76 19.94 -1.33
N GLY A 353 13.21 18.92 -1.99
CA GLY A 353 11.81 18.94 -2.43
C GLY A 353 11.61 19.79 -3.69
N GLY A 354 10.36 20.12 -3.99
CA GLY A 354 9.99 20.96 -5.12
C GLY A 354 8.49 21.16 -5.23
N PHE A 355 8.07 21.99 -6.19
CA PHE A 355 6.65 22.31 -6.42
C PHE A 355 6.05 21.65 -7.66
N GLU A 356 6.82 20.90 -8.40
CA GLU A 356 6.36 20.25 -9.61
C GLU A 356 6.57 18.75 -9.50
N HIS A 357 5.54 17.98 -9.84
CA HIS A 357 5.67 16.55 -9.97
C HIS A 357 6.43 16.22 -11.26
N GLY A 358 7.70 15.91 -11.12
CA GLY A 358 8.57 15.55 -12.24
C GLY A 358 10.02 15.46 -11.77
N TYR A 359 10.64 14.33 -12.08
CA TYR A 359 12.06 14.14 -11.76
C TYR A 359 12.91 15.07 -12.62
N GLY A 360 13.57 16.04 -12.00
CA GLY A 360 14.51 16.93 -12.66
C GLY A 360 14.11 18.41 -12.72
N THR A 361 12.93 18.79 -12.32
CA THR A 361 12.56 20.20 -12.13
C THR A 361 13.06 20.66 -10.75
N LYS A 362 13.97 21.63 -10.73
CA LYS A 362 14.52 22.19 -9.49
C LYS A 362 13.87 23.54 -9.22
N THR A 363 12.85 23.57 -8.36
CA THR A 363 12.34 24.81 -7.81
C THR A 363 13.38 25.39 -6.83
N SER A 364 13.77 26.65 -7.01
CA SER A 364 14.72 27.28 -6.09
C SER A 364 14.10 27.50 -4.70
N ILE A 365 14.92 27.48 -3.65
CA ILE A 365 14.44 27.72 -2.29
C ILE A 365 13.79 29.11 -2.15
N THR A 366 14.26 30.11 -2.88
CA THR A 366 13.69 31.46 -2.90
C THR A 366 12.30 31.48 -3.52
N GLU A 367 12.09 30.72 -4.59
CA GLU A 367 10.76 30.56 -5.21
C GLU A 367 9.82 29.80 -4.30
N MET A 368 10.29 28.72 -3.66
CA MET A 368 9.49 27.98 -2.69
C MET A 368 9.05 28.87 -1.52
N ASP A 369 9.98 29.67 -0.98
CA ASP A 369 9.69 30.60 0.12
C ASP A 369 8.65 31.67 -0.25
N ALA A 370 8.73 32.21 -1.47
CA ALA A 370 7.78 33.21 -1.97
C ALA A 370 6.34 32.66 -2.13
N ARG A 371 6.18 31.34 -2.25
CA ARG A 371 4.90 30.67 -2.55
C ARG A 371 4.44 29.72 -1.45
N LEU A 372 4.97 29.82 -0.23
CA LEU A 372 4.62 28.93 0.89
C LEU A 372 3.13 28.92 1.25
N SER A 373 2.45 30.05 1.05
CA SER A 373 1.00 30.13 1.31
C SER A 373 0.13 29.32 0.33
N GLU A 374 0.70 28.88 -0.80
CA GLU A 374 0.00 28.05 -1.78
C GLU A 374 0.12 26.54 -1.48
N LEU A 375 1.04 26.13 -0.56
CA LEU A 375 1.22 24.72 -0.21
C LEU A 375 -0.06 24.09 0.34
N GLY A 376 -0.39 22.93 -0.19
CA GLY A 376 -1.65 22.24 0.06
C GLY A 376 -2.79 22.68 -0.86
N GLY A 377 -2.64 23.81 -1.56
CA GLY A 377 -3.63 24.32 -2.51
C GLY A 377 -3.52 23.71 -3.91
N PRO A 378 -4.42 24.11 -4.83
CA PRO A 378 -4.55 23.51 -6.16
C PRO A 378 -3.48 23.96 -7.18
N THR A 379 -2.61 24.90 -6.81
CA THR A 379 -1.65 25.52 -7.73
C THR A 379 -0.27 24.87 -7.71
N LEU A 380 0.01 24.03 -6.71
CA LEU A 380 1.30 23.39 -6.50
C LEU A 380 1.17 21.87 -6.44
N GLN A 381 2.23 21.19 -6.92
CA GLN A 381 2.35 19.72 -6.83
C GLN A 381 3.61 19.38 -6.02
N PRO A 382 3.59 19.60 -4.70
CA PRO A 382 4.77 19.50 -3.85
C PRO A 382 5.33 18.09 -3.81
N LEU A 383 6.68 18.00 -3.82
CA LEU A 383 7.48 16.80 -3.63
C LEU A 383 8.09 16.80 -2.22
N TYR A 384 7.93 15.71 -1.52
CA TYR A 384 8.35 15.54 -0.13
C TYR A 384 9.86 15.32 0.00
N GLN A 385 10.47 15.97 0.99
CA GLN A 385 11.91 15.86 1.22
C GLN A 385 12.28 14.53 1.88
N ARG A 386 13.40 13.96 1.43
CA ARG A 386 13.99 12.72 1.93
C ARG A 386 14.21 12.71 3.46
N PRO A 387 14.76 13.76 4.12
CA PRO A 387 14.91 13.80 5.57
C PRO A 387 13.56 13.71 6.32
N TRP A 388 12.50 14.31 5.81
CA TRP A 388 11.16 14.16 6.37
C TRP A 388 10.61 12.75 6.17
N ALA A 389 10.86 12.11 5.01
CA ALA A 389 10.49 10.70 4.82
C ALA A 389 11.17 9.77 5.82
N MET A 390 12.45 10.05 6.19
CA MET A 390 13.14 9.35 7.28
C MET A 390 12.47 9.58 8.63
N ALA A 391 11.92 10.77 8.90
CA ALA A 391 11.17 11.05 10.12
C ALA A 391 9.82 10.33 10.12
N SER A 392 9.13 10.29 8.99
CA SER A 392 7.87 9.55 8.79
C SER A 392 8.02 8.05 8.97
N ASN A 393 9.19 7.50 8.68
CA ASN A 393 9.48 6.07 8.84
C ASN A 393 10.18 5.74 10.17
N ALA A 394 10.23 6.65 11.13
CA ALA A 394 10.91 6.41 12.41
C ALA A 394 10.43 5.11 13.10
N PRO A 395 11.33 4.31 13.67
CA PRO A 395 12.78 4.47 13.78
C PRO A 395 13.58 3.87 12.60
N MET A 396 12.92 3.43 11.54
CA MET A 396 13.52 2.65 10.47
C MET A 396 14.56 3.45 9.67
N ARG A 397 15.43 2.73 8.97
CA ARG A 397 16.36 3.30 7.99
C ARG A 397 15.68 3.41 6.62
N ARG A 398 15.99 4.46 5.88
CA ARG A 398 15.56 4.68 4.51
C ARG A 398 14.03 4.89 4.39
N TYR A 399 13.51 4.79 3.19
CA TYR A 399 12.16 5.16 2.79
C TYR A 399 11.75 4.34 1.55
N LYS A 400 10.59 4.62 0.94
CA LYS A 400 10.08 4.02 -0.30
C LYS A 400 11.23 3.68 -1.26
N LEU A 401 11.12 2.56 -1.99
CA LEU A 401 12.07 1.99 -2.94
C LEU A 401 13.18 1.15 -2.31
N TRP A 402 13.50 1.35 -1.04
CA TRP A 402 14.63 0.69 -0.41
C TRP A 402 14.23 -0.63 0.27
N PRO A 403 15.10 -1.67 0.26
CA PRO A 403 14.84 -2.96 0.90
C PRO A 403 14.97 -2.93 2.43
N PHE A 404 15.38 -1.79 3.00
CA PHE A 404 15.36 -1.55 4.44
C PHE A 404 13.93 -1.42 4.97
N ALA A 405 13.78 -1.61 6.27
CA ALA A 405 12.47 -1.53 6.91
C ALA A 405 11.76 -0.18 6.70
N GLY A 406 12.47 0.94 6.50
CA GLY A 406 11.82 2.21 6.19
C GLY A 406 11.13 2.24 4.80
N GLY A 407 11.57 1.41 3.86
CA GLY A 407 10.88 1.24 2.58
C GLY A 407 9.82 0.15 2.62
N THR A 408 10.11 -0.97 3.30
CA THR A 408 9.26 -2.16 3.25
C THR A 408 8.26 -2.25 4.41
N ARG A 409 8.47 -1.59 5.55
CA ARG A 409 7.60 -1.70 6.72
C ARG A 409 6.67 -0.51 6.84
N SER A 410 5.38 -0.77 6.92
CA SER A 410 4.34 0.23 7.08
C SER A 410 3.35 -0.19 8.19
N PRO A 411 2.48 0.74 8.65
CA PRO A 411 1.47 0.39 9.63
C PRO A 411 0.44 -0.58 9.03
N MET A 412 -0.03 -1.52 9.85
CA MET A 412 -1.19 -2.35 9.55
C MET A 412 -2.10 -2.41 10.77
N ILE A 413 -3.38 -2.13 10.56
CA ILE A 413 -4.43 -2.19 11.56
C ILE A 413 -5.53 -3.12 11.05
N VAL A 414 -6.03 -3.99 11.91
CA VAL A 414 -7.14 -4.90 11.60
C VAL A 414 -8.20 -4.76 12.68
N SER A 415 -9.42 -4.39 12.29
CA SER A 415 -10.57 -4.33 13.18
C SER A 415 -11.67 -5.27 12.67
N TRP A 416 -12.16 -6.13 13.54
CA TRP A 416 -13.34 -6.96 13.33
C TRP A 416 -14.00 -7.19 14.68
N PRO A 417 -14.86 -6.27 15.15
CA PRO A 417 -15.38 -6.27 16.53
C PRO A 417 -16.09 -7.56 16.94
N ARG A 418 -16.73 -8.25 16.00
CA ARG A 418 -17.37 -9.55 16.26
C ARG A 418 -16.37 -10.65 16.63
N VAL A 419 -15.15 -10.62 16.11
CA VAL A 419 -14.14 -11.70 16.24
C VAL A 419 -13.00 -11.32 17.15
N ILE A 420 -12.42 -10.11 16.98
CA ILE A 420 -11.28 -9.65 17.72
C ILE A 420 -11.68 -9.24 19.13
N ARG A 421 -11.16 -9.95 20.15
CA ARG A 421 -11.42 -9.69 21.57
C ARG A 421 -10.27 -8.97 22.26
N ASP A 422 -9.05 -9.15 21.77
CA ASP A 422 -7.82 -8.56 22.29
C ASP A 422 -7.62 -7.14 21.70
N ARG A 423 -8.55 -6.25 22.04
CA ARG A 423 -8.65 -4.91 21.46
C ARG A 423 -7.47 -4.02 21.86
N GLY A 424 -6.97 -3.26 20.89
CA GLY A 424 -5.82 -2.37 21.05
C GLY A 424 -4.47 -3.10 21.13
N ALA A 425 -4.47 -4.44 21.05
CA ALA A 425 -3.24 -5.21 21.20
C ALA A 425 -2.28 -5.04 20.02
N MET A 426 -0.98 -5.17 20.32
CA MET A 426 0.07 -5.25 19.32
C MET A 426 0.32 -6.69 18.91
N ARG A 427 0.43 -6.93 17.62
CA ARG A 427 0.81 -8.21 17.00
C ARG A 427 2.24 -8.13 16.47
N PRO A 428 3.19 -8.87 17.08
CA PRO A 428 4.59 -8.83 16.68
C PRO A 428 4.94 -9.83 15.56
N GLN A 429 3.94 -10.52 15.01
CA GLN A 429 4.15 -11.47 13.92
C GLN A 429 4.63 -10.74 12.67
N ASN A 430 5.54 -11.39 11.94
CA ASN A 430 5.92 -10.92 10.61
C ASN A 430 4.82 -11.27 9.61
N VAL A 431 4.24 -10.26 9.00
CA VAL A 431 3.21 -10.37 7.96
C VAL A 431 3.75 -9.74 6.69
N ASP A 432 3.66 -10.43 5.58
CA ASP A 432 3.97 -9.87 4.26
C ASP A 432 2.67 -9.45 3.57
N ILE A 433 2.70 -8.42 2.77
CA ILE A 433 1.52 -7.93 2.03
C ILE A 433 0.88 -9.02 1.14
N ILE A 434 1.69 -10.01 0.67
CA ILE A 434 1.14 -11.17 -0.07
C ILE A 434 0.24 -12.07 0.77
N ASP A 435 0.31 -11.98 2.11
CA ASP A 435 -0.49 -12.79 3.03
C ASP A 435 -1.93 -12.26 3.15
N LEU A 436 -2.18 -11.01 2.73
CA LEU A 436 -3.51 -10.41 2.88
C LEU A 436 -4.54 -11.04 1.95
N ALA A 437 -4.23 -11.28 0.67
CA ALA A 437 -5.19 -11.92 -0.24
C ALA A 437 -5.66 -13.30 0.26
N PRO A 438 -4.77 -14.26 0.59
CA PRO A 438 -5.23 -15.54 1.13
C PRO A 438 -5.91 -15.42 2.50
N THR A 439 -5.55 -14.43 3.34
CA THR A 439 -6.24 -14.17 4.60
C THR A 439 -7.69 -13.71 4.37
N LEU A 440 -7.88 -12.76 3.46
CA LEU A 440 -9.21 -12.22 3.15
C LEU A 440 -10.09 -13.26 2.43
N ALA A 441 -9.51 -14.09 1.56
CA ALA A 441 -10.19 -15.23 0.98
C ALA A 441 -10.59 -16.26 2.05
N ASP A 442 -9.70 -16.61 2.99
CA ASP A 442 -9.98 -17.54 4.09
C ASP A 442 -11.11 -17.02 4.99
N VAL A 443 -11.12 -15.75 5.40
CA VAL A 443 -12.23 -15.21 6.22
C VAL A 443 -13.55 -15.17 5.46
N ALA A 444 -13.52 -15.02 4.13
CA ALA A 444 -14.68 -15.14 3.27
C ALA A 444 -15.13 -16.60 3.05
N GLY A 445 -14.34 -17.58 3.51
CA GLY A 445 -14.54 -19.01 3.22
C GLY A 445 -14.33 -19.35 1.74
N ALA A 446 -13.51 -18.57 1.05
CA ALA A 446 -13.13 -18.72 -0.34
C ALA A 446 -11.66 -19.16 -0.48
N ARG A 447 -11.27 -19.52 -1.67
CA ARG A 447 -9.88 -19.89 -1.98
C ARG A 447 -9.57 -19.59 -3.43
N PHE A 448 -8.29 -19.42 -3.73
CA PHE A 448 -7.80 -19.32 -5.10
C PHE A 448 -7.96 -20.66 -5.82
N ASP A 449 -8.32 -20.62 -7.10
CA ASP A 449 -8.51 -21.82 -7.91
C ASP A 449 -7.17 -22.43 -8.36
N ALA A 450 -7.16 -23.70 -8.70
CA ALA A 450 -5.99 -24.36 -9.29
C ALA A 450 -5.76 -23.94 -10.76
N SER A 451 -6.85 -23.61 -11.47
CA SER A 451 -6.83 -23.09 -12.84
C SER A 451 -7.75 -21.89 -12.95
N PHE A 452 -7.41 -20.92 -13.80
CA PHE A 452 -8.18 -19.72 -14.01
C PHE A 452 -8.08 -19.27 -15.47
N ARG A 453 -9.21 -18.87 -16.06
CA ARG A 453 -9.31 -18.46 -17.48
C ARG A 453 -8.70 -19.48 -18.45
N GLY A 454 -8.91 -20.79 -18.18
CA GLY A 454 -8.44 -21.88 -19.03
C GLY A 454 -6.95 -22.23 -18.93
N ALA A 455 -6.21 -21.61 -18.02
CA ALA A 455 -4.79 -21.89 -17.79
C ALA A 455 -4.52 -22.31 -16.34
N ALA A 456 -3.44 -23.06 -16.14
CA ALA A 456 -2.92 -23.30 -14.79
C ALA A 456 -2.58 -21.97 -14.13
N GLN A 457 -3.04 -21.82 -12.88
CA GLN A 457 -2.84 -20.58 -12.15
C GLN A 457 -1.39 -20.47 -11.65
N LEU A 458 -0.85 -19.23 -11.67
CA LEU A 458 0.42 -18.97 -10.98
C LEU A 458 0.25 -19.26 -9.49
N PRO A 459 1.22 -19.93 -8.83
CA PRO A 459 1.09 -20.33 -7.45
C PRO A 459 0.97 -19.12 -6.51
N VAL A 460 0.00 -19.17 -5.60
CA VAL A 460 -0.12 -18.20 -4.49
C VAL A 460 1.00 -18.47 -3.50
N ALA A 461 1.78 -17.45 -3.18
CA ALA A 461 2.90 -17.54 -2.24
C ALA A 461 2.52 -17.07 -0.83
N GLY A 462 1.46 -16.26 -0.71
CA GLY A 462 0.93 -15.79 0.57
C GLY A 462 0.31 -16.91 1.40
N GLU A 463 0.30 -16.74 2.71
CA GLU A 463 -0.32 -17.63 3.69
C GLU A 463 -1.33 -16.88 4.54
N SER A 464 -2.47 -17.50 4.88
CA SER A 464 -3.46 -16.86 5.74
C SER A 464 -2.90 -16.61 7.13
N VAL A 465 -2.99 -15.35 7.56
CA VAL A 465 -2.65 -14.91 8.92
C VAL A 465 -3.89 -14.74 9.81
N ARG A 466 -5.05 -15.23 9.40
CA ARG A 466 -6.33 -15.16 10.15
C ARG A 466 -6.17 -15.60 11.61
N ALA A 467 -5.35 -16.61 11.87
CA ALA A 467 -5.09 -17.10 13.23
C ALA A 467 -4.54 -16.04 14.18
N THR A 468 -3.83 -15.01 13.65
CA THR A 468 -3.31 -13.91 14.46
C THR A 468 -4.40 -12.97 14.98
N PHE A 469 -5.61 -13.01 14.41
CA PHE A 469 -6.73 -12.19 14.86
C PHE A 469 -7.21 -12.57 16.26
N THR A 470 -7.03 -13.84 16.62
CA THR A 470 -7.47 -14.38 17.91
C THR A 470 -6.33 -14.90 18.79
N SER A 471 -5.10 -15.00 18.26
CA SER A 471 -3.95 -15.55 19.00
C SER A 471 -2.68 -14.72 18.78
N ALA A 472 -2.11 -14.19 19.87
CA ALA A 472 -0.83 -13.51 19.85
C ALA A 472 0.37 -14.45 19.66
N SER A 473 0.18 -15.77 19.80
CA SER A 473 1.20 -16.80 19.58
C SER A 473 1.07 -17.53 18.25
N ALA A 474 0.12 -17.13 17.40
CA ALA A 474 -0.03 -17.73 16.08
C ALA A 474 1.25 -17.59 15.26
N ARG A 475 1.63 -18.66 14.57
CA ARG A 475 2.81 -18.64 13.71
C ARG A 475 2.46 -18.04 12.35
N THR A 476 3.42 -17.35 11.75
CA THR A 476 3.37 -16.81 10.38
C THR A 476 4.58 -17.32 9.60
N ARG A 477 4.65 -17.00 8.33
CA ARG A 477 5.73 -17.44 7.43
C ARG A 477 7.13 -17.20 8.00
N PRO A 478 8.03 -18.16 7.89
CA PRO A 478 9.41 -17.99 8.35
C PRO A 478 10.27 -17.17 7.38
N VAL A 479 9.94 -17.16 6.08
CA VAL A 479 10.72 -16.53 5.02
C VAL A 479 9.93 -15.42 4.33
N GLN A 480 10.55 -14.24 4.17
CA GLN A 480 10.04 -13.15 3.34
C GLN A 480 11.09 -12.79 2.29
N PHE A 481 10.64 -12.76 1.04
CA PHE A 481 11.46 -12.44 -0.13
C PHE A 481 11.17 -11.02 -0.60
N PHE A 482 12.22 -10.32 -0.98
CA PHE A 482 12.15 -9.00 -1.57
C PHE A 482 13.13 -8.88 -2.75
N GLU A 483 12.64 -8.33 -3.84
CA GLU A 483 13.43 -7.83 -4.95
C GLU A 483 12.70 -6.66 -5.60
N LEU A 484 13.41 -5.59 -5.87
CA LEU A 484 12.94 -4.44 -6.61
C LEU A 484 14.10 -3.76 -7.31
N SER A 485 14.12 -3.82 -8.64
CA SER A 485 15.11 -3.15 -9.50
C SER A 485 16.56 -3.43 -9.07
N GLY A 486 16.88 -4.70 -8.81
CA GLY A 486 18.21 -5.14 -8.40
C GLY A 486 18.49 -5.06 -6.91
N ASN A 487 17.74 -4.27 -6.14
CA ASN A 487 17.82 -4.26 -4.69
C ASN A 487 17.16 -5.52 -4.10
N ARG A 488 17.85 -6.18 -3.21
CA ARG A 488 17.51 -7.52 -2.73
C ARG A 488 17.41 -7.58 -1.22
N ALA A 489 16.45 -8.33 -0.70
CA ALA A 489 16.47 -8.72 0.70
C ALA A 489 15.81 -10.08 0.90
N ILE A 490 16.25 -10.78 1.92
CA ILE A 490 15.66 -12.03 2.40
C ILE A 490 15.63 -12.03 3.92
N ARG A 491 14.49 -12.32 4.51
CA ARG A 491 14.37 -12.59 5.94
C ARG A 491 14.12 -14.07 6.16
N SER A 492 14.82 -14.68 7.06
CA SER A 492 14.58 -16.04 7.55
C SER A 492 14.63 -16.06 9.08
N GLY A 493 13.48 -16.32 9.71
CA GLY A 493 13.33 -16.21 11.14
C GLY A 493 13.69 -14.80 11.65
N ARG A 494 14.70 -14.70 12.52
CA ARG A 494 15.18 -13.42 13.07
C ARG A 494 16.19 -12.69 12.16
N TRP A 495 16.76 -13.36 11.18
CA TRP A 495 17.83 -12.83 10.35
C TRP A 495 17.30 -12.21 9.06
N LYS A 496 17.83 -11.05 8.68
CA LYS A 496 17.56 -10.39 7.40
C LYS A 496 18.87 -10.02 6.73
N ALA A 497 19.05 -10.44 5.47
CA ALA A 497 20.14 -9.99 4.61
C ALA A 497 19.61 -8.99 3.59
N ILE A 498 20.38 -7.95 3.30
CA ILE A 498 20.05 -6.89 2.34
C ILE A 498 21.23 -6.70 1.39
N GLY A 499 21.00 -6.83 0.08
CA GLY A 499 21.95 -6.53 -0.99
C GLY A 499 21.49 -5.29 -1.75
N MET A 500 22.36 -4.27 -1.77
CA MET A 500 22.10 -3.01 -2.46
C MET A 500 22.79 -3.01 -3.82
N HIS A 501 22.03 -2.63 -4.85
CA HIS A 501 22.55 -2.58 -6.22
C HIS A 501 22.84 -1.13 -6.66
N ARG A 502 23.98 -0.93 -7.31
CA ARG A 502 24.34 0.32 -7.97
C ARG A 502 24.10 0.21 -9.47
N PHE A 503 23.35 1.14 -10.04
CA PHE A 503 23.09 1.19 -11.47
C PHE A 503 24.38 1.06 -12.31
N GLY A 504 24.35 0.12 -13.27
CA GLY A 504 25.45 -0.13 -14.18
C GLY A 504 26.67 -0.86 -13.60
N ALA A 505 26.63 -1.21 -12.30
CA ALA A 505 27.65 -2.09 -11.71
C ALA A 505 27.30 -3.56 -11.95
N PRO A 506 28.27 -4.48 -11.95
CA PRO A 506 28.00 -5.90 -11.89
C PRO A 506 27.34 -6.29 -10.56
N PHE A 507 26.35 -7.16 -10.58
CA PHE A 507 25.71 -7.68 -9.36
C PHE A 507 26.67 -8.40 -8.39
N SER A 508 27.82 -8.89 -8.90
CA SER A 508 28.90 -9.46 -8.09
C SER A 508 29.54 -8.46 -7.12
N ASP A 509 29.46 -7.17 -7.44
CA ASP A 509 30.10 -6.09 -6.67
C ASP A 509 29.20 -5.58 -5.54
N ASP A 510 27.95 -6.05 -5.51
CA ASP A 510 26.97 -5.60 -4.52
C ASP A 510 27.38 -6.01 -3.10
N GLN A 511 27.33 -5.02 -2.22
CA GLN A 511 27.61 -5.22 -0.82
C GLN A 511 26.35 -5.70 -0.10
N TRP A 512 26.50 -6.79 0.64
CA TRP A 512 25.42 -7.34 1.45
C TRP A 512 25.64 -7.02 2.92
N MET A 513 24.55 -6.63 3.57
CA MET A 513 24.45 -6.39 5.00
C MET A 513 23.62 -7.49 5.67
N LEU A 514 23.85 -7.72 6.96
CA LEU A 514 23.13 -8.73 7.74
C LEU A 514 22.62 -8.13 9.04
N PHE A 515 21.37 -8.36 9.36
CA PHE A 515 20.72 -7.85 10.56
C PHE A 515 20.04 -8.97 11.35
N ASP A 516 20.10 -8.88 12.67
CA ASP A 516 19.31 -9.68 13.59
C ASP A 516 18.07 -8.89 14.02
N THR A 517 16.99 -8.99 13.26
CA THR A 517 15.78 -8.17 13.43
C THR A 517 14.99 -8.45 14.71
N ALA A 518 15.37 -9.48 15.50
CA ALA A 518 14.81 -9.71 16.81
C ALA A 518 15.51 -8.87 17.89
N ALA A 519 16.83 -8.66 17.76
CA ALA A 519 17.63 -7.85 18.67
C ALA A 519 17.82 -6.40 18.17
N ASP A 520 17.65 -6.17 16.87
CA ASP A 520 17.84 -4.88 16.22
C ASP A 520 16.62 -4.60 15.32
N TYR A 521 15.57 -4.03 15.91
CA TYR A 521 14.30 -3.78 15.23
C TYR A 521 14.42 -2.78 14.07
N SER A 522 15.35 -1.83 14.15
CA SER A 522 15.56 -0.73 13.21
C SER A 522 16.64 -0.97 12.16
N GLU A 523 17.25 -2.17 12.12
CA GLU A 523 18.33 -2.52 11.19
C GLU A 523 19.53 -1.55 11.32
N SER A 524 19.92 -1.24 12.59
CA SER A 524 20.94 -0.23 12.88
C SER A 524 22.36 -0.78 12.87
N ARG A 525 22.53 -2.10 13.10
CA ARG A 525 23.83 -2.74 13.26
C ARG A 525 24.05 -3.84 12.22
N ASP A 526 24.95 -3.58 11.28
CA ASP A 526 25.37 -4.59 10.31
C ASP A 526 26.26 -5.66 10.97
N LEU A 527 25.87 -6.91 10.83
CA LEU A 527 26.53 -8.09 11.36
C LEU A 527 27.22 -8.95 10.27
N ALA A 528 27.32 -8.47 9.03
CA ALA A 528 27.84 -9.23 7.90
C ALA A 528 29.27 -9.74 8.16
N GLN A 529 30.15 -8.88 8.64
CA GLN A 529 31.54 -9.23 8.93
C GLN A 529 31.69 -10.22 10.09
N SER A 530 30.84 -10.09 11.12
CA SER A 530 30.89 -10.96 12.30
C SER A 530 30.19 -12.29 12.12
N ASN A 531 29.30 -12.41 11.10
CA ASN A 531 28.49 -13.62 10.83
C ASN A 531 28.52 -14.04 9.35
N PRO A 532 29.69 -14.22 8.71
CA PRO A 532 29.80 -14.45 7.29
C PRO A 532 29.13 -15.75 6.84
N ARG A 533 29.09 -16.78 7.68
CA ARG A 533 28.40 -18.05 7.37
C ARG A 533 26.88 -17.83 7.25
N LYS A 534 26.28 -17.06 8.17
CA LYS A 534 24.85 -16.75 8.16
C LYS A 534 24.50 -15.88 6.95
N LEU A 535 25.33 -14.90 6.62
CA LEU A 535 25.14 -14.10 5.42
C LEU A 535 25.12 -14.97 4.15
N LYS A 536 26.10 -15.87 3.99
CA LYS A 536 26.17 -16.77 2.85
C LYS A 536 24.95 -17.70 2.74
N GLU A 537 24.48 -18.22 3.88
CA GLU A 537 23.23 -19.01 3.96
C GLU A 537 22.04 -18.22 3.42
N LEU A 538 21.88 -16.95 3.84
CA LEU A 538 20.76 -16.12 3.41
C LEU A 538 20.89 -15.68 1.95
N GLN A 539 22.10 -15.44 1.44
CA GLN A 539 22.32 -15.18 0.02
C GLN A 539 21.88 -16.37 -0.83
N ALA A 540 22.26 -17.59 -0.45
CA ALA A 540 21.84 -18.80 -1.14
C ALA A 540 20.32 -19.02 -1.07
N LEU A 541 19.70 -18.70 0.07
CA LEU A 541 18.23 -18.74 0.22
C LEU A 541 17.57 -17.70 -0.70
N TRP A 542 18.12 -16.49 -0.78
CA TRP A 542 17.60 -15.47 -1.69
C TRP A 542 17.64 -15.93 -3.15
N GLU A 543 18.74 -16.50 -3.62
CA GLU A 543 18.90 -17.04 -4.98
C GLU A 543 17.84 -18.13 -5.27
N SER A 544 17.62 -19.03 -4.32
CA SER A 544 16.61 -20.09 -4.43
C SER A 544 15.20 -19.51 -4.56
N GLU A 545 14.83 -18.54 -3.72
CA GLU A 545 13.51 -17.90 -3.76
C GLU A 545 13.37 -17.02 -5.02
N ALA A 546 14.43 -16.34 -5.46
CA ALA A 546 14.45 -15.55 -6.69
C ALA A 546 14.15 -16.40 -7.93
N GLY A 547 14.76 -17.58 -8.02
CA GLY A 547 14.44 -18.57 -9.07
C GLY A 547 13.00 -19.04 -9.01
N LYS A 548 12.51 -19.36 -7.82
CA LYS A 548 11.11 -19.79 -7.58
C LYS A 548 10.08 -18.75 -8.00
N TYR A 549 10.36 -17.46 -7.75
CA TYR A 549 9.42 -16.37 -8.02
C TYR A 549 9.62 -15.70 -9.39
N GLY A 550 10.59 -16.16 -10.19
CA GLY A 550 10.84 -15.63 -11.53
C GLY A 550 11.48 -14.23 -11.52
N ALA A 551 12.27 -13.92 -10.48
CA ALA A 551 13.02 -12.68 -10.38
C ALA A 551 14.35 -12.71 -11.17
N LEU A 552 14.80 -13.91 -11.60
CA LEU A 552 16.03 -14.08 -12.36
C LEU A 552 15.77 -14.19 -13.86
N PRO A 553 16.70 -13.72 -14.73
CA PRO A 553 17.89 -12.96 -14.38
C PRO A 553 17.56 -11.54 -13.88
N LEU A 554 18.41 -10.99 -13.00
CA LEU A 554 18.29 -9.60 -12.58
C LEU A 554 18.63 -8.65 -13.73
N ASP A 555 17.94 -7.52 -13.79
CA ASP A 555 18.18 -6.45 -14.77
C ASP A 555 18.80 -5.22 -14.08
N GLY A 556 20.14 -5.10 -14.19
CA GLY A 556 20.89 -3.94 -13.67
C GLY A 556 20.81 -2.68 -14.55
N THR A 557 20.11 -2.76 -15.70
CA THR A 557 19.95 -1.64 -16.64
C THR A 557 18.59 -0.94 -16.51
N ASP A 558 17.80 -1.34 -15.52
CA ASP A 558 16.50 -0.73 -15.25
C ASP A 558 16.65 0.79 -15.04
N PRO A 559 15.96 1.62 -15.84
CA PRO A 559 15.98 3.08 -15.67
C PRO A 559 15.53 3.55 -14.27
N GLN A 560 14.73 2.76 -13.56
CA GLN A 560 14.33 3.05 -12.18
C GLN A 560 15.52 2.99 -11.24
N VAL A 561 16.42 2.01 -11.38
CA VAL A 561 17.67 1.93 -10.60
C VAL A 561 18.48 3.21 -10.80
N ARG A 562 18.58 3.69 -12.03
CA ARG A 562 19.27 4.94 -12.34
C ARG A 562 18.64 6.15 -11.63
N ARG A 563 17.30 6.25 -11.64
CA ARG A 563 16.58 7.31 -10.93
C ARG A 563 16.84 7.26 -9.43
N TRP A 564 16.80 6.06 -8.84
CA TRP A 564 16.95 5.91 -7.38
C TRP A 564 18.38 6.17 -6.91
N ASN A 565 19.37 5.76 -7.69
CA ASN A 565 20.76 6.12 -7.39
C ASN A 565 21.01 7.64 -7.51
N SER A 566 20.23 8.39 -8.31
CA SER A 566 20.33 9.85 -8.37
C SER A 566 19.78 10.52 -7.12
N PHE A 567 18.77 9.96 -6.46
CA PHE A 567 18.25 10.49 -5.19
C PHE A 567 19.25 10.39 -4.03
N ASP A 568 20.21 9.48 -4.10
CA ASP A 568 21.29 9.38 -3.12
C ASP A 568 22.50 10.28 -3.47
N ASN A 569 22.56 10.83 -4.68
CA ASN A 569 23.68 11.66 -5.16
C ASN A 569 23.36 13.17 -5.24
N ASP A 570 22.11 13.57 -5.03
CA ASP A 570 21.64 14.96 -4.93
C ASP A 570 21.41 15.33 -3.44
#